data_0663ad3033cb74c6ddb9da96787cad0c
#
_entry.id   0663ad3033cb74c6ddb9da96787cad0c
#
_cell.length_a   1.000
_cell.length_b   1.000
_cell.length_c   1.000
_cell.angle_alpha   90.00
_cell.angle_beta   90.00
_cell.angle_gamma   90.00
#
_symmetry.space_group_name_H-M   'P 1'
#
loop_
_entity.id
_entity.type
_entity.pdbx_description
1 polymer ?
#
loop_
_entity_poly.entity_id
_entity_poly.type
_entity_poly.pdbx_seq_one_letter_code
_entity_poly.pdbx_strand_id
1 'polypeptide(L)'
;MKATSSRMMLAASAVFLFGSLLTPVQAADETKERAELAKALAGAKVTLQHGLQTSAAQGKAISAKFEVEEGKLQLSIYTLKGDGFSEVVINPVTGKVEKAETITDKEDLEYSTAQKAAMDKAKITLLAAVDKALKSNSAYRVVSISPQMKADHPVAEITLLRGEEFKTVTERLD
;
A
#
# COMPACT_ATOMS: atom_id res chain seq x y z
N MET A 1 35.89 -17.22 0.39
CA MET A 1 34.46 -16.99 0.17
C MET A 1 33.87 -16.41 1.45
N LYS A 2 33.61 -15.10 1.48
CA LYS A 2 33.01 -14.41 2.64
C LYS A 2 31.53 -14.22 2.33
N ALA A 3 30.66 -14.90 3.06
CA ALA A 3 29.23 -14.71 3.02
C ALA A 3 28.91 -13.34 3.64
N THR A 4 28.46 -12.42 2.83
CA THR A 4 27.95 -11.12 3.27
C THR A 4 26.52 -11.37 3.76
N SER A 5 26.37 -11.45 5.08
CA SER A 5 25.06 -11.49 5.74
C SER A 5 24.39 -10.12 5.52
N SER A 6 23.45 -10.07 4.60
CA SER A 6 22.55 -8.94 4.43
C SER A 6 21.63 -8.92 5.67
N ARG A 7 21.91 -8.02 6.60
CA ARG A 7 20.97 -7.70 7.69
C ARG A 7 19.83 -6.93 7.05
N MET A 8 18.74 -7.62 6.78
CA MET A 8 17.45 -7.05 6.51
C MET A 8 17.02 -6.31 7.79
N MET A 9 17.14 -4.97 7.79
CA MET A 9 16.55 -4.16 8.83
C MET A 9 15.04 -4.18 8.64
N LEU A 10 14.33 -4.57 9.70
CA LEU A 10 12.89 -4.46 9.79
C LEU A 10 12.49 -3.01 9.49
N ALA A 11 11.89 -2.79 8.34
CA ALA A 11 11.07 -1.62 8.14
C ALA A 11 9.82 -1.84 9.00
N ALA A 12 9.64 -1.00 10.02
CA ALA A 12 8.42 -0.99 10.81
C ALA A 12 7.28 -0.55 9.89
N SER A 13 6.59 -1.53 9.31
CA SER A 13 5.36 -1.28 8.58
C SER A 13 4.36 -0.70 9.57
N ALA A 14 4.08 0.60 9.43
CA ALA A 14 3.06 1.26 10.23
C ALA A 14 1.71 0.61 9.94
N VAL A 15 1.35 -0.33 10.80
CA VAL A 15 0.05 -1.00 10.78
C VAL A 15 -0.99 0.01 11.22
N PHE A 16 -1.83 0.45 10.32
CA PHE A 16 -3.03 1.20 10.65
C PHE A 16 -4.02 0.27 11.38
N LEU A 17 -3.84 0.10 12.69
CA LEU A 17 -4.82 -0.55 13.56
C LEU A 17 -5.94 0.43 13.86
N PHE A 18 -7.07 0.23 13.23
CA PHE A 18 -8.32 0.89 13.59
C PHE A 18 -8.82 0.39 14.95
N GLY A 19 -8.95 1.29 15.90
CA GLY A 19 -9.71 1.07 17.13
C GLY A 19 -8.94 1.00 18.44
N SER A 20 -7.62 1.08 18.44
CA SER A 20 -6.85 1.21 19.68
C SER A 20 -6.63 2.68 20.03
N LEU A 21 -6.80 3.04 21.29
CA LEU A 21 -6.40 4.34 21.81
C LEU A 21 -4.89 4.46 21.65
N LEU A 22 -4.45 5.20 20.65
CA LEU A 22 -3.03 5.47 20.42
C LEU A 22 -2.44 6.17 21.64
N THR A 23 -1.26 5.73 22.08
CA THR A 23 -0.49 6.49 23.08
C THR A 23 -0.02 7.79 22.45
N PRO A 24 0.23 8.87 23.24
CA PRO A 24 0.70 10.15 22.70
C PRO A 24 2.00 10.04 21.89
N VAL A 25 2.85 9.07 22.19
CA VAL A 25 4.10 8.81 21.46
C VAL A 25 3.82 8.23 20.06
N GLN A 26 2.91 7.25 19.96
CA GLN A 26 2.52 6.65 18.66
C GLN A 26 1.84 7.67 17.75
N ALA A 27 1.00 8.54 18.30
CA ALA A 27 0.35 9.61 17.53
C ALA A 27 1.35 10.64 16.97
N ALA A 28 2.42 10.95 17.72
CA ALA A 28 3.46 11.86 17.27
C ALA A 28 4.31 11.27 16.14
N ASP A 29 4.66 9.98 16.24
CA ASP A 29 5.43 9.27 15.20
C ASP A 29 4.59 9.15 13.89
N GLU A 30 3.32 8.78 13.98
CA GLU A 30 2.42 8.71 12.83
C GLU A 30 2.27 10.08 12.13
N THR A 31 2.18 11.16 12.89
CA THR A 31 2.09 12.51 12.34
C THR A 31 3.36 12.88 11.57
N LYS A 32 4.55 12.52 12.10
CA LYS A 32 5.84 12.77 11.46
C LYS A 32 5.98 11.96 10.17
N GLU A 33 5.65 10.67 10.19
CA GLU A 33 5.68 9.80 9.01
C GLU A 33 4.75 10.30 7.90
N ARG A 34 3.55 10.75 8.25
CA ARG A 34 2.60 11.35 7.29
C ARG A 34 3.15 12.64 6.69
N ALA A 35 3.76 13.51 7.48
CA ALA A 35 4.35 14.76 6.98
C ALA A 35 5.54 14.47 6.05
N GLU A 36 6.39 13.48 6.37
CA GLU A 36 7.49 13.05 5.52
C GLU A 36 6.98 12.46 4.20
N LEU A 37 5.98 11.59 4.26
CA LEU A 37 5.36 11.01 3.09
C LEU A 37 4.71 12.06 2.19
N ALA A 38 3.97 13.03 2.76
CA ALA A 38 3.36 14.12 1.99
C ALA A 38 4.43 14.95 1.25
N LYS A 39 5.54 15.27 1.92
CA LYS A 39 6.67 15.99 1.33
C LYS A 39 7.34 15.17 0.21
N ALA A 40 7.59 13.89 0.43
CA ALA A 40 8.20 13.01 -0.55
C ALA A 40 7.31 12.83 -1.79
N LEU A 41 6.00 12.70 -1.59
CA LEU A 41 5.00 12.56 -2.66
C LEU A 41 4.90 13.77 -3.59
N ALA A 42 5.35 14.97 -3.17
CA ALA A 42 5.41 16.14 -4.05
C ALA A 42 6.34 15.92 -5.26
N GLY A 43 7.35 15.05 -5.14
CA GLY A 43 8.26 14.66 -6.22
C GLY A 43 7.77 13.52 -7.10
N ALA A 44 6.70 12.82 -6.72
CA ALA A 44 6.20 11.68 -7.48
C ALA A 44 5.47 12.11 -8.76
N LYS A 45 5.84 11.48 -9.87
CA LYS A 45 5.23 11.70 -11.21
C LYS A 45 4.25 10.58 -11.57
N VAL A 46 4.25 9.49 -10.82
CA VAL A 46 3.46 8.29 -11.05
C VAL A 46 2.28 8.26 -10.09
N THR A 47 1.13 7.78 -10.56
CA THR A 47 -0.05 7.54 -9.73
C THR A 47 -0.06 6.11 -9.20
N LEU A 48 -0.81 5.85 -8.13
CA LEU A 48 -1.01 4.50 -7.62
C LEU A 48 -1.68 3.60 -8.67
N GLN A 49 -2.61 4.15 -9.48
CA GLN A 49 -3.23 3.43 -10.59
C GLN A 49 -2.20 2.93 -11.61
N HIS A 50 -1.23 3.77 -11.96
CA HIS A 50 -0.14 3.35 -12.84
C HIS A 50 0.66 2.19 -12.24
N GLY A 51 0.94 2.23 -10.94
CA GLY A 51 1.59 1.14 -10.23
C GLY A 51 0.81 -0.17 -10.29
N LEU A 52 -0.50 -0.12 -10.03
CA LEU A 52 -1.39 -1.28 -10.13
C LEU A 52 -1.40 -1.89 -11.55
N GLN A 53 -1.33 -1.05 -12.59
CA GLN A 53 -1.26 -1.51 -13.98
C GLN A 53 0.11 -2.11 -14.32
N THR A 54 1.20 -1.45 -13.91
CA THR A 54 2.58 -1.90 -14.18
C THR A 54 2.89 -3.23 -13.50
N SER A 55 2.39 -3.45 -12.28
CA SER A 55 2.61 -4.68 -11.51
C SER A 55 1.83 -5.90 -12.02
N ALA A 56 0.87 -5.72 -12.93
CA ALA A 56 -0.03 -6.79 -13.39
C ALA A 56 0.71 -8.00 -14.02
N ALA A 57 1.89 -7.77 -14.62
CA ALA A 57 2.73 -8.85 -15.15
C ALA A 57 3.36 -9.73 -14.05
N GLN A 58 3.47 -9.21 -12.81
CA GLN A 58 4.05 -9.90 -11.67
C GLN A 58 3.03 -10.72 -10.87
N GLY A 59 1.74 -10.37 -10.97
CA GLY A 59 0.67 -11.06 -10.26
C GLY A 59 -0.59 -10.21 -10.11
N LYS A 60 -1.62 -10.79 -9.49
CA LYS A 60 -2.85 -10.06 -9.14
C LYS A 60 -2.54 -9.15 -7.93
N ALA A 61 -2.70 -7.84 -8.07
CA ALA A 61 -2.53 -6.91 -6.97
C ALA A 61 -3.56 -7.18 -5.85
N ILE A 62 -3.10 -7.22 -4.61
CA ILE A 62 -3.90 -7.40 -3.40
C ILE A 62 -3.85 -6.19 -2.48
N SER A 63 -2.86 -5.31 -2.59
CA SER A 63 -2.79 -3.99 -1.97
C SER A 63 -1.73 -3.13 -2.65
N ALA A 64 -1.71 -1.83 -2.33
CA ALA A 64 -0.71 -0.91 -2.84
C ALA A 64 -0.53 0.28 -1.89
N LYS A 65 0.70 0.80 -1.77
CA LYS A 65 1.00 2.00 -0.99
C LYS A 65 2.21 2.75 -1.52
N PHE A 66 2.17 4.07 -1.40
CA PHE A 66 3.38 4.88 -1.36
C PHE A 66 3.92 4.89 0.07
N GLU A 67 5.21 4.76 0.20
CA GLU A 67 5.89 4.81 1.49
C GLU A 67 7.29 5.40 1.35
N VAL A 68 7.85 5.86 2.46
CA VAL A 68 9.25 6.29 2.53
C VAL A 68 10.02 5.20 3.26
N GLU A 69 10.89 4.51 2.53
CA GLU A 69 11.77 3.48 3.08
C GLU A 69 13.23 3.92 2.91
N GLU A 70 14.00 3.89 3.99
CA GLU A 70 15.39 4.37 4.03
C GLU A 70 15.56 5.80 3.46
N GLY A 71 14.57 6.68 3.71
CA GLY A 71 14.55 8.07 3.24
C GLY A 71 14.24 8.24 1.76
N LYS A 72 13.79 7.17 1.08
CA LYS A 72 13.41 7.20 -0.35
C LYS A 72 11.93 6.88 -0.51
N LEU A 73 11.26 7.67 -1.33
CA LEU A 73 9.89 7.37 -1.73
C LEU A 73 9.90 6.16 -2.67
N GLN A 74 9.03 5.21 -2.40
CA GLN A 74 8.73 4.09 -3.30
C GLN A 74 7.22 3.88 -3.43
N LEU A 75 6.80 3.16 -4.46
CA LEU A 75 5.44 2.68 -4.65
C LEU A 75 5.47 1.15 -4.60
N SER A 76 5.01 0.59 -3.49
CA SER A 76 4.96 -0.84 -3.24
C SER A 76 3.60 -1.41 -3.63
N ILE A 77 3.60 -2.43 -4.47
CA ILE A 77 2.41 -3.18 -4.86
C ILE A 77 2.58 -4.62 -4.38
N TYR A 78 1.69 -5.04 -3.51
CA TYR A 78 1.65 -6.43 -3.04
C TYR A 78 0.82 -7.25 -4.01
N THR A 79 1.39 -8.36 -4.48
CA THR A 79 0.78 -9.20 -5.53
C THR A 79 0.71 -10.66 -5.12
N LEU A 80 -0.27 -11.36 -5.68
CA LEU A 80 -0.46 -12.82 -5.57
C LEU A 80 -0.22 -13.44 -6.94
N LYS A 81 0.67 -14.46 -7.01
CA LYS A 81 0.91 -15.28 -8.19
C LYS A 81 0.95 -16.75 -7.81
N GLY A 82 -0.06 -17.52 -8.22
CA GLY A 82 -0.29 -18.85 -7.65
C GLY A 82 -0.59 -18.73 -6.16
N ASP A 83 0.19 -19.44 -5.33
CA ASP A 83 0.07 -19.39 -3.86
C ASP A 83 1.13 -18.48 -3.22
N GLY A 84 1.98 -17.83 -4.01
CA GLY A 84 3.06 -16.98 -3.51
C GLY A 84 2.69 -15.50 -3.50
N PHE A 85 3.11 -14.80 -2.45
CA PHE A 85 3.01 -13.36 -2.34
C PHE A 85 4.34 -12.70 -2.71
N SER A 86 4.26 -11.56 -3.39
CA SER A 86 5.44 -10.77 -3.75
C SER A 86 5.17 -9.29 -3.55
N GLU A 87 6.21 -8.57 -3.18
CA GLU A 87 6.25 -7.12 -3.25
C GLU A 87 6.90 -6.67 -4.55
N VAL A 88 6.23 -5.78 -5.27
CA VAL A 88 6.72 -5.17 -6.49
C VAL A 88 6.94 -3.68 -6.23
N VAL A 89 8.21 -3.28 -6.17
CA VAL A 89 8.60 -1.89 -5.96
C VAL A 89 8.70 -1.18 -7.29
N ILE A 90 7.98 -0.06 -7.39
CA ILE A 90 7.92 0.78 -8.60
C ILE A 90 8.55 2.13 -8.29
N ASN A 91 9.42 2.58 -9.18
CA ASN A 91 10.01 3.91 -9.10
C ASN A 91 8.92 4.99 -9.25
N PRO A 92 8.75 5.87 -8.26
CA PRO A 92 7.64 6.84 -8.25
C PRO A 92 7.81 7.99 -9.24
N VAL A 93 8.96 8.08 -9.92
CA VAL A 93 9.25 9.11 -10.94
C VAL A 93 9.14 8.54 -12.34
N THR A 94 9.71 7.34 -12.58
CA THR A 94 9.78 6.72 -13.92
C THR A 94 8.65 5.74 -14.20
N GLY A 95 7.98 5.22 -13.16
CA GLY A 95 6.93 4.20 -13.27
C GLY A 95 7.44 2.79 -13.60
N LYS A 96 8.75 2.57 -13.59
CA LYS A 96 9.34 1.26 -13.90
C LYS A 96 9.43 0.39 -12.64
N VAL A 97 9.28 -0.91 -12.81
CA VAL A 97 9.60 -1.88 -11.76
C VAL A 97 11.09 -1.82 -11.46
N GLU A 98 11.44 -1.55 -10.21
CA GLU A 98 12.82 -1.59 -9.70
C GLU A 98 13.15 -2.94 -9.08
N LYS A 99 12.16 -3.55 -8.42
CA LYS A 99 12.35 -4.77 -7.65
C LYS A 99 11.04 -5.57 -7.65
N ALA A 100 11.15 -6.90 -7.64
CA ALA A 100 10.04 -7.79 -7.36
C ALA A 100 10.58 -8.94 -6.52
N GLU A 101 10.14 -9.07 -5.27
CA GLU A 101 10.65 -10.04 -4.31
C GLU A 101 9.52 -10.83 -3.68
N THR A 102 9.79 -12.10 -3.42
CA THR A 102 8.87 -12.96 -2.68
C THR A 102 8.83 -12.53 -1.21
N ILE A 103 7.63 -12.38 -0.67
CA ILE A 103 7.42 -12.09 0.75
C ILE A 103 7.70 -13.35 1.55
N THR A 104 8.59 -13.25 2.54
CA THR A 104 8.97 -14.36 3.42
C THR A 104 8.81 -14.03 4.90
N ASP A 105 8.67 -12.75 5.23
CA ASP A 105 8.42 -12.31 6.59
C ASP A 105 7.03 -12.78 7.07
N LYS A 106 6.95 -13.25 8.30
CA LYS A 106 5.72 -13.84 8.84
C LYS A 106 4.59 -12.83 8.96
N GLU A 107 4.89 -11.61 9.40
CA GLU A 107 3.91 -10.55 9.60
C GLU A 107 3.34 -10.11 8.25
N ASP A 108 4.20 -9.87 7.27
CA ASP A 108 3.78 -9.51 5.90
C ASP A 108 2.97 -10.63 5.23
N LEU A 109 3.28 -11.90 5.49
CA LEU A 109 2.50 -13.04 5.01
C LEU A 109 1.10 -13.09 5.66
N GLU A 110 0.97 -12.78 6.95
CA GLU A 110 -0.31 -12.69 7.64
C GLU A 110 -1.17 -11.58 7.04
N TYR A 111 -0.62 -10.38 6.81
CA TYR A 111 -1.31 -9.28 6.14
C TYR A 111 -1.71 -9.63 4.71
N SER A 112 -0.80 -10.16 3.92
CA SER A 112 -1.07 -10.56 2.54
C SER A 112 -2.18 -11.62 2.46
N THR A 113 -2.20 -12.56 3.42
CA THR A 113 -3.24 -13.58 3.52
C THR A 113 -4.61 -12.96 3.83
N ALA A 114 -4.69 -12.01 4.76
CA ALA A 114 -5.92 -11.31 5.08
C ALA A 114 -6.43 -10.47 3.89
N GLN A 115 -5.55 -9.77 3.19
CA GLN A 115 -5.87 -9.00 1.99
C GLN A 115 -6.35 -9.91 0.85
N LYS A 116 -5.68 -11.06 0.64
CA LYS A 116 -6.12 -12.09 -0.31
C LYS A 116 -7.53 -12.56 0.00
N ALA A 117 -7.85 -12.86 1.26
CA ALA A 117 -9.18 -13.31 1.67
C ALA A 117 -10.28 -12.29 1.33
N ALA A 118 -10.00 -10.99 1.46
CA ALA A 118 -10.91 -9.94 1.03
C ALA A 118 -11.02 -9.88 -0.50
N MET A 119 -9.89 -9.98 -1.21
CA MET A 119 -9.86 -9.93 -2.67
C MET A 119 -10.44 -11.18 -3.35
N ASP A 120 -10.52 -12.31 -2.66
CA ASP A 120 -11.21 -13.51 -3.16
C ASP A 120 -12.73 -13.35 -3.16
N LYS A 121 -13.28 -12.50 -2.26
CA LYS A 121 -14.70 -12.15 -2.22
C LYS A 121 -15.05 -10.89 -3.03
N ALA A 122 -14.04 -10.15 -3.49
CA ALA A 122 -14.23 -8.93 -4.24
C ALA A 122 -14.78 -9.20 -5.64
N LYS A 123 -15.73 -8.37 -6.09
CA LYS A 123 -16.29 -8.37 -7.46
C LYS A 123 -15.69 -7.27 -8.34
N ILE A 124 -15.03 -6.29 -7.72
CA ILE A 124 -14.31 -5.23 -8.44
C ILE A 124 -12.82 -5.28 -8.12
N THR A 125 -12.02 -4.77 -9.05
CA THR A 125 -10.56 -4.69 -8.88
C THR A 125 -10.17 -3.51 -7.99
N LEU A 126 -8.94 -3.53 -7.44
CA LEU A 126 -8.40 -2.39 -6.71
C LEU A 126 -8.36 -1.13 -7.57
N LEU A 127 -8.04 -1.27 -8.85
CA LEU A 127 -8.03 -0.14 -9.79
C LEU A 127 -9.43 0.49 -9.90
N ALA A 128 -10.47 -0.32 -10.04
CA ALA A 128 -11.84 0.18 -10.11
C ALA A 128 -12.29 0.86 -8.80
N ALA A 129 -11.87 0.33 -7.65
CA ALA A 129 -12.15 0.94 -6.35
C ALA A 129 -11.44 2.30 -6.19
N VAL A 130 -10.17 2.40 -6.63
CA VAL A 130 -9.42 3.67 -6.67
C VAL A 130 -10.13 4.71 -7.56
N ASP A 131 -10.53 4.31 -8.77
CA ASP A 131 -11.21 5.21 -9.69
C ASP A 131 -12.56 5.68 -9.15
N LYS A 132 -13.29 4.81 -8.45
CA LYS A 132 -14.54 5.16 -7.77
C LYS A 132 -14.31 6.17 -6.65
N ALA A 133 -13.32 5.96 -5.80
CA ALA A 133 -12.96 6.88 -4.73
C ALA A 133 -12.59 8.26 -5.26
N LEU A 134 -11.81 8.33 -6.34
CA LEU A 134 -11.39 9.59 -6.95
C LEU A 134 -12.54 10.36 -7.64
N LYS A 135 -13.58 9.70 -8.14
CA LYS A 135 -14.77 10.39 -8.68
C LYS A 135 -15.40 11.34 -7.66
N SER A 136 -15.45 10.92 -6.41
CA SER A 136 -16.00 11.74 -5.31
C SER A 136 -14.95 12.61 -4.61
N ASN A 137 -13.65 12.44 -4.95
CA ASN A 137 -12.53 13.11 -4.32
C ASN A 137 -11.49 13.56 -5.36
N SER A 138 -11.92 14.23 -6.43
CA SER A 138 -11.10 14.56 -7.60
C SER A 138 -9.91 15.49 -7.32
N ALA A 139 -9.93 16.25 -6.20
CA ALA A 139 -8.82 17.08 -5.78
C ALA A 139 -7.72 16.33 -5.01
N TYR A 140 -7.91 15.04 -4.76
CA TYR A 140 -6.96 14.20 -4.01
C TYR A 140 -6.20 13.26 -4.94
N ARG A 141 -5.04 12.82 -4.47
CA ARG A 141 -4.32 11.66 -5.02
C ARG A 141 -4.45 10.47 -4.08
N VAL A 142 -4.41 9.26 -4.60
CA VAL A 142 -4.41 8.06 -3.77
C VAL A 142 -2.99 7.77 -3.30
N VAL A 143 -2.86 7.53 -1.99
CA VAL A 143 -1.60 7.18 -1.32
C VAL A 143 -1.51 5.69 -1.05
N SER A 144 -2.62 5.07 -0.63
CA SER A 144 -2.67 3.63 -0.39
C SER A 144 -4.07 3.07 -0.64
N ILE A 145 -4.12 1.76 -0.89
CA ILE A 145 -5.33 0.95 -0.90
C ILE A 145 -5.06 -0.38 -0.23
N SER A 146 -5.85 -0.71 0.79
CA SER A 146 -5.73 -1.94 1.57
C SER A 146 -7.10 -2.62 1.68
N PRO A 147 -7.29 -3.79 1.06
CA PRO A 147 -8.50 -4.58 1.21
C PRO A 147 -8.56 -5.27 2.57
N GLN A 148 -9.75 -5.35 3.11
CA GLN A 148 -10.04 -6.08 4.34
C GLN A 148 -11.48 -6.61 4.36
N MET A 149 -11.74 -7.55 5.26
CA MET A 149 -13.10 -7.99 5.56
C MET A 149 -13.69 -7.12 6.67
N LYS A 150 -14.89 -6.57 6.45
CA LYS A 150 -15.65 -5.82 7.45
C LYS A 150 -17.09 -6.32 7.49
N ALA A 151 -17.51 -6.87 8.60
CA ALA A 151 -18.84 -7.46 8.76
C ALA A 151 -19.23 -8.38 7.57
N ASP A 152 -18.36 -9.34 7.24
CA ASP A 152 -18.48 -10.31 6.14
C ASP A 152 -18.46 -9.74 4.71
N HIS A 153 -18.30 -8.44 4.54
CA HIS A 153 -18.16 -7.79 3.25
C HIS A 153 -16.69 -7.42 2.96
N PRO A 154 -16.20 -7.66 1.73
CA PRO A 154 -14.92 -7.16 1.30
C PRO A 154 -15.01 -5.65 1.07
N VAL A 155 -14.14 -4.90 1.72
CA VAL A 155 -13.99 -3.45 1.55
C VAL A 155 -12.55 -3.09 1.27
N ALA A 156 -12.30 -1.93 0.66
CA ALA A 156 -10.98 -1.35 0.56
C ALA A 156 -10.94 -0.05 1.38
N GLU A 157 -9.97 0.06 2.26
CA GLU A 157 -9.60 1.34 2.85
C GLU A 157 -8.63 2.04 1.91
N ILE A 158 -8.95 3.27 1.54
CA ILE A 158 -8.19 4.07 0.58
C ILE A 158 -7.76 5.36 1.27
N THR A 159 -6.46 5.54 1.40
CA THR A 159 -5.89 6.79 1.90
C THR A 159 -5.66 7.76 0.75
N LEU A 160 -6.17 8.95 0.92
CA LEU A 160 -6.11 10.06 -0.03
C LEU A 160 -5.27 11.20 0.56
N LEU A 161 -4.57 11.95 -0.31
CA LEU A 161 -3.77 13.12 0.05
C LEU A 161 -4.10 14.31 -0.85
N ARG A 162 -4.27 15.48 -0.22
CA ARG A 162 -4.36 16.79 -0.88
C ARG A 162 -3.49 17.79 -0.13
N GLY A 163 -2.37 18.22 -0.72
CA GLY A 163 -1.36 18.98 0.02
C GLY A 163 -0.78 18.17 1.16
N GLU A 164 -1.08 18.55 2.41
CA GLU A 164 -0.70 17.82 3.63
C GLU A 164 -1.91 17.15 4.31
N GLU A 165 -3.11 17.32 3.75
CA GLU A 165 -4.35 16.77 4.30
C GLU A 165 -4.51 15.31 3.88
N PHE A 166 -4.47 14.39 4.84
CA PHE A 166 -4.82 12.99 4.64
C PHE A 166 -6.28 12.73 4.95
N LYS A 167 -6.92 11.92 4.11
CA LYS A 167 -8.30 11.49 4.27
C LYS A 167 -8.40 10.00 3.95
N THR A 168 -9.08 9.23 4.79
CA THR A 168 -9.39 7.83 4.52
C THR A 168 -10.84 7.70 4.08
N VAL A 169 -11.05 6.93 3.03
CA VAL A 169 -12.39 6.54 2.55
C VAL A 169 -12.46 5.02 2.46
N THR A 170 -13.66 4.48 2.61
CA THR A 170 -13.92 3.03 2.49
C THR A 170 -14.81 2.79 1.28
N GLU A 171 -14.38 1.90 0.38
CA GLU A 171 -15.14 1.46 -0.78
C GLU A 171 -15.51 -0.01 -0.66
N ARG A 172 -16.76 -0.36 -0.99
CA ARG A 172 -17.18 -1.77 -1.08
C ARG A 172 -16.60 -2.40 -2.35
N LEU A 173 -16.14 -3.64 -2.22
CA LEU A 173 -15.55 -4.42 -3.30
C LEU A 173 -16.49 -5.50 -3.86
N ASP A 174 -17.66 -5.76 -3.21
CA ASP A 174 -18.69 -6.72 -3.62
C ASP A 174 -19.87 -6.09 -4.39
#